data_b2f7d96636161a54e6a5c438c0c49010
#
_entry.id   b2f7d96636161a54e6a5c438c0c49010
#
_cell.length_a   1.000
_cell.length_b   1.000
_cell.length_c   1.000
_cell.angle_alpha   90.00
_cell.angle_beta   90.00
_cell.angle_gamma   90.00
#
_symmetry.space_group_name_H-M   'P 1'
#
loop_
_entity.id
_entity.type
_entity.pdbx_description
1 polymer ?
#
loop_
_entity_poly.entity_id
_entity_poly.type
_entity_poly.pdbx_seq_one_letter_code
_entity_poly.pdbx_strand_id
1 'polypeptide(L)' 'MKIERITNQNRRDFTAIMECEHCGHIEENISGYDDNFFHQQVIPKMKCPKCNKTAKDDYRPLSTKYAEHEII' A
#
# COMPACT_ATOMS: atom_id res chain seq x y z
N MET A 1 -0.36 -7.34 3.59
CA MET A 1 -1.44 -6.41 3.15
C MET A 1 -1.07 -5.81 1.81
N LYS A 2 -2.03 -5.59 0.96
CA LYS A 2 -1.83 -4.92 -0.34
C LYS A 2 -2.91 -3.86 -0.50
N ILE A 3 -2.65 -2.88 -1.37
CA ILE A 3 -3.66 -1.88 -1.70
C ILE A 3 -4.74 -2.54 -2.58
N GLU A 4 -5.98 -2.57 -2.08
CA GLU A 4 -7.11 -3.00 -2.89
C GLU A 4 -7.51 -1.88 -3.84
N ARG A 5 -7.64 -0.65 -3.31
CA ARG A 5 -7.85 0.55 -4.13
C ARG A 5 -7.52 1.79 -3.33
N ILE A 6 -7.16 2.86 -4.03
CA ILE A 6 -6.97 4.18 -3.45
C ILE A 6 -8.31 4.91 -3.51
N THR A 7 -8.79 5.39 -2.37
CA THR A 7 -10.08 6.07 -2.26
C THR A 7 -9.96 7.58 -2.38
N ASN A 8 -8.80 8.12 -2.01
CA ASN A 8 -8.54 9.56 -2.09
C ASN A 8 -7.05 9.79 -2.21
N GLN A 9 -6.66 10.80 -2.98
CA GLN A 9 -5.24 11.15 -3.12
C GLN A 9 -5.11 12.66 -3.30
N ASN A 10 -4.20 13.27 -2.52
CA ASN A 10 -3.82 14.66 -2.64
C ASN A 10 -2.30 14.71 -2.74
N ARG A 11 -1.78 15.02 -3.94
CA ARG A 11 -0.36 14.93 -4.24
C ARG A 11 0.13 13.51 -3.99
N ARG A 12 1.15 13.30 -3.15
CA ARG A 12 1.64 11.96 -2.81
C ARG A 12 0.92 11.33 -1.62
N ASP A 13 0.17 12.13 -0.85
CA ASP A 13 -0.61 11.61 0.27
C ASP A 13 -1.87 10.92 -0.25
N PHE A 14 -2.13 9.70 0.18
CA PHE A 14 -3.33 9.01 -0.22
C PHE A 14 -3.98 8.28 0.96
N THR A 15 -5.26 7.96 0.77
CA THR A 15 -6.01 7.07 1.65
C THR A 15 -6.48 5.89 0.80
N ALA A 16 -6.34 4.69 1.34
CA ALA A 16 -6.61 3.49 0.58
C ALA A 16 -7.34 2.44 1.42
N ILE A 17 -7.95 1.49 0.73
CA ILE A 17 -8.45 0.26 1.32
C ILE A 17 -7.40 -0.81 1.07
N MET A 18 -7.00 -1.49 2.15
CA MET A 18 -5.99 -2.55 2.09
C MET A 18 -6.66 -3.89 2.31
N GLU A 19 -6.11 -4.92 1.69
CA GLU A 19 -6.60 -6.30 1.81
C GLU A 19 -5.43 -7.23 2.12
N CYS A 20 -5.67 -8.16 3.05
CA CYS A 20 -4.69 -9.22 3.34
C CYS A 20 -4.80 -10.32 2.28
N GLU A 21 -3.67 -10.66 1.66
CA GLU A 21 -3.62 -11.71 0.63
C GLU A 21 -3.81 -13.11 1.20
N HIS A 22 -3.64 -13.28 2.52
CA HIS A 22 -3.70 -14.60 3.16
C HIS A 22 -5.08 -14.91 3.74
N CYS A 23 -5.69 -13.96 4.44
CA CYS A 23 -6.95 -14.21 5.13
C CYS A 23 -8.13 -13.38 4.62
N GLY A 24 -7.89 -12.45 3.69
CA GLY A 24 -8.94 -11.61 3.12
C GLY A 24 -9.42 -10.48 4.01
N HIS A 25 -8.71 -10.19 5.11
CA HIS A 25 -9.07 -9.09 6.00
C HIS A 25 -8.98 -7.75 5.27
N ILE A 26 -9.97 -6.89 5.48
CA ILE A 26 -10.04 -5.57 4.85
C ILE A 26 -9.82 -4.50 5.91
N GLU A 27 -8.93 -3.56 5.61
CA GLU A 27 -8.72 -2.36 6.42
C GLU A 27 -9.04 -1.13 5.58
N GLU A 28 -9.88 -0.25 6.09
CA GLU A 28 -10.27 0.98 5.40
C GLU A 28 -9.53 2.18 5.97
N ASN A 29 -9.48 3.27 5.20
CA ASN A 29 -8.90 4.55 5.60
C ASN A 29 -7.43 4.46 6.00
N ILE A 30 -6.66 3.65 5.30
CA ILE A 30 -5.23 3.52 5.54
C ILE A 30 -4.51 4.63 4.79
N SER A 31 -3.79 5.47 5.54
CA SER A 31 -2.99 6.54 4.95
C SER A 31 -1.67 6.02 4.41
N GLY A 32 -1.24 6.58 3.29
CA GLY A 32 0.02 6.19 2.68
C GLY A 32 0.66 7.34 1.94
N TYR A 33 1.84 7.09 1.39
CA TYR A 33 2.61 8.06 0.64
C TYR A 33 2.99 7.46 -0.71
N ASP A 34 2.66 8.15 -1.81
CA ASP A 34 2.81 7.60 -3.16
C ASP A 34 4.23 7.81 -3.67
N ASP A 35 5.16 6.99 -3.20
CA ASP A 35 6.53 6.97 -3.69
C ASP A 35 7.02 5.52 -3.78
N ASN A 36 8.18 5.33 -4.42
CA ASN A 36 8.73 4.00 -4.62
C ASN A 36 9.10 3.32 -3.31
N PHE A 37 9.61 4.08 -2.35
CA PHE A 37 9.97 3.53 -1.05
C PHE A 37 8.75 2.94 -0.35
N PHE A 38 7.64 3.66 -0.32
CA PHE A 38 6.44 3.19 0.34
C PHE A 38 5.90 1.91 -0.32
N HIS A 39 5.77 1.92 -1.64
CA HIS A 39 5.23 0.77 -2.36
C HIS A 39 6.15 -0.45 -2.30
N GLN A 40 7.46 -0.26 -2.32
CA GLN A 40 8.42 -1.36 -2.40
C GLN A 40 8.92 -1.83 -1.05
N GLN A 41 8.97 -0.96 -0.04
CA GLN A 41 9.57 -1.26 1.25
C GLN A 41 8.58 -1.26 2.42
N VAL A 42 7.58 -0.40 2.40
CA VAL A 42 6.65 -0.28 3.51
C VAL A 42 5.50 -1.26 3.39
N ILE A 43 4.78 -1.24 2.27
CA ILE A 43 3.60 -2.08 2.08
C ILE A 43 3.93 -3.58 2.19
N PRO A 44 5.00 -4.09 1.54
CA PRO A 44 5.30 -5.54 1.66
C PRO A 44 5.62 -5.99 3.08
N LYS A 45 6.04 -5.07 3.95
CA LYS A 45 6.39 -5.39 5.34
C LYS A 45 5.24 -5.17 6.32
N MET A 46 4.11 -4.68 5.86
CA MET A 46 2.93 -4.49 6.71
C MET A 46 2.35 -5.83 7.12
N LYS A 47 2.07 -5.98 8.41
CA LYS A 47 1.47 -7.20 8.95
C LYS A 47 -0.04 -7.04 9.04
N CYS A 48 -0.75 -8.09 8.67
CA CYS A 48 -2.18 -8.15 8.84
C CYS A 48 -2.52 -8.27 10.34
N PRO A 49 -3.43 -7.44 10.87
CA PRO A 49 -3.78 -7.54 12.28
C PRO A 49 -4.52 -8.83 12.66
N LYS A 50 -5.06 -9.54 11.69
CA LYS A 50 -5.76 -10.80 11.95
C LYS A 50 -4.86 -12.02 11.91
N CYS A 51 -4.05 -12.17 10.85
CA CYS A 51 -3.22 -13.36 10.66
C CYS A 51 -1.74 -13.10 10.93
N ASN A 52 -1.35 -11.85 11.13
CA ASN A 52 0.02 -11.43 11.47
C ASN A 52 1.04 -11.80 10.39
N LYS A 53 0.60 -11.93 9.14
CA LYS A 53 1.49 -12.24 8.02
C LYS A 53 1.75 -10.99 7.18
N THR A 54 2.93 -10.97 6.54
CA THR A 54 3.30 -9.92 5.60
C THR A 54 2.84 -10.29 4.19
N ALA A 55 3.19 -9.46 3.19
CA ALA A 55 2.82 -9.73 1.80
C ALA A 55 3.39 -11.07 1.32
N LYS A 56 2.72 -11.67 0.36
CA LYS A 56 3.19 -12.92 -0.26
C LYS A 56 4.44 -12.67 -1.08
N ASP A 57 5.20 -13.74 -1.33
CA ASP A 57 6.43 -13.68 -2.12
C ASP A 57 6.19 -13.18 -3.55
N ASP A 58 5.02 -13.42 -4.10
CA ASP A 58 4.66 -12.98 -5.44
C ASP A 58 4.07 -11.56 -5.49
N TYR A 59 4.10 -10.84 -4.38
CA TYR A 59 3.61 -9.48 -4.34
C TYR A 59 4.34 -8.58 -5.33
N ARG A 60 3.58 -7.79 -6.08
CA ARG A 60 4.12 -6.83 -7.04
C ARG A 60 3.80 -5.42 -6.58
N PRO A 61 4.80 -4.60 -6.26
CA PRO A 61 4.56 -3.22 -5.83
C PRO A 61 3.87 -2.42 -6.93
N LEU A 62 2.98 -1.53 -6.51
CA LEU A 62 2.38 -0.55 -7.43
C LEU A 62 3.43 0.49 -7.80
N SER A 63 3.28 1.08 -8.98
CA SER A 63 4.11 2.20 -9.40
C SER A 63 3.56 3.48 -8.81
N THR A 64 4.45 4.42 -8.46
CA THR A 64 4.02 5.74 -8.05
C THR A 64 3.41 6.48 -9.24
N LYS A 65 2.41 7.32 -8.95
CA LYS A 65 1.77 8.18 -9.93
C LYS A 65 2.70 9.29 -10.44
N TYR A 66 3.73 9.64 -9.66
CA TYR A 66 4.64 10.73 -9.94
C TYR A 66 6.06 10.21 -10.13
N ALA A 67 6.86 10.91 -10.95
CA ALA A 67 8.27 10.59 -11.10
C ALA A 67 9.04 10.94 -9.82
N GLU A 68 10.14 10.23 -9.56
CA GLU A 68 10.93 10.44 -8.35
C GLU A 68 11.44 11.87 -8.21
N HIS A 69 11.84 12.48 -9.33
CA HIS A 69 12.37 13.84 -9.36
C HIS A 69 11.29 14.91 -9.47
N GLU A 70 10.02 14.52 -9.52
CA GLU A 70 8.91 15.45 -9.69
C GLU A 70 8.59 16.13 -8.38
N ILE A 71 8.53 17.45 -8.40
CA ILE A 71 8.15 18.25 -7.23
C ILE A 71 6.63 18.42 -7.26
N ILE A 72 5.99 17.99 -6.20
CA ILE A 72 4.53 18.04 -6.08
C ILE A 72 4.13 19.12 -5.08
#